data_4704cde0843033adab2907dacce8b1fb
#
_entry.id   4704cde0843033adab2907dacce8b1fb
#
_cell.length_a   1.000
_cell.length_b   1.000
_cell.length_c   1.000
_cell.angle_alpha   90.00
_cell.angle_beta   90.00
_cell.angle_gamma   90.00
#
_symmetry.space_group_name_H-M   'P 1'
#
loop_
_entity.id
_entity.type
_entity.pdbx_description
1 polymer ?
#
loop_
_entity_poly.entity_id
_entity_poly.type
_entity_poly.pdbx_seq_one_letter_code
_entity_poly.pdbx_strand_id
1 'polypeptide(L)'
;HYCGYEETVAKKCPSCGSPHIGGFRAGTQQIEELVKKEFPQARVLRMDLDTTRSKEGHEKILSAFANEEADILVGTQMIVKGHDFPNVTLVGVLAADMSLYSDDFRSAERTFELLTQAAGRAGRGAKKGEVVIQTYSPEHYSIQTAARQDYQAFYTEEMNYRELMGYPPAEHLMAVLVACEDEALLEKGMHYLKLYAMRITKNRKVQVIGPAAPAVGKVKDVYRKVLY
;
A
#
# COMPACT_ATOMS: atom_id res chain seq x y z
N HIS A 1 -4.07 14.68 4.90
CA HIS A 1 -2.72 15.21 4.60
C HIS A 1 -2.66 16.06 3.31
N TYR A 2 -3.69 15.99 2.44
CA TYR A 2 -3.70 16.71 1.16
C TYR A 2 -4.42 18.05 1.24
N CYS A 3 -5.49 18.15 2.02
CA CYS A 3 -6.32 19.35 2.10
C CYS A 3 -6.43 19.94 3.52
N GLY A 4 -5.85 19.29 4.53
CA GLY A 4 -5.96 19.71 5.93
C GLY A 4 -7.33 19.47 6.57
N TYR A 5 -8.26 18.80 5.86
CA TYR A 5 -9.55 18.44 6.42
C TYR A 5 -9.38 17.37 7.51
N GLU A 6 -9.94 17.62 8.68
CA GLU A 6 -9.96 16.72 9.82
C GLU A 6 -11.41 16.51 10.27
N GLU A 7 -11.77 15.27 10.50
CA GLU A 7 -13.07 14.89 11.01
C GLU A 7 -12.91 13.83 12.10
N THR A 8 -13.72 13.93 13.14
CA THR A 8 -13.75 12.92 14.21
C THR A 8 -14.29 11.61 13.66
N VAL A 9 -13.59 10.51 13.96
CA VAL A 9 -14.04 9.17 13.56
C VAL A 9 -15.43 8.91 14.12
N ALA A 10 -16.40 8.66 13.24
CA ALA A 10 -17.76 8.36 13.67
C ALA A 10 -17.79 7.10 14.54
N LYS A 11 -18.49 7.15 15.68
CA LYS A 11 -18.64 5.99 16.58
C LYS A 11 -19.65 4.96 16.08
N LYS A 12 -20.46 5.32 15.09
CA LYS A 12 -21.46 4.45 14.45
C LYS A 12 -21.50 4.76 12.97
N CYS A 13 -21.76 3.76 12.16
CA CYS A 13 -21.92 3.94 10.72
C CYS A 13 -23.06 4.93 10.41
N PRO A 14 -22.82 6.02 9.68
CA PRO A 14 -23.87 6.99 9.37
C PRO A 14 -24.97 6.41 8.45
N SER A 15 -24.69 5.35 7.71
CA SER A 15 -25.64 4.72 6.81
C SER A 15 -26.49 3.63 7.46
N CYS A 16 -25.91 2.76 8.30
CA CYS A 16 -26.64 1.61 8.87
C CYS A 16 -26.70 1.61 10.39
N GLY A 17 -26.08 2.60 11.08
CA GLY A 17 -26.07 2.71 12.53
C GLY A 17 -25.22 1.67 13.27
N SER A 18 -24.52 0.79 12.56
CA SER A 18 -23.68 -0.24 13.17
C SER A 18 -22.58 0.36 14.05
N PRO A 19 -22.39 -0.13 15.29
CA PRO A 19 -21.27 0.28 16.13
C PRO A 19 -19.94 -0.36 15.72
N HIS A 20 -19.96 -1.33 14.79
CA HIS A 20 -18.78 -2.05 14.30
C HIS A 20 -18.11 -1.33 13.12
N ILE A 21 -17.84 -0.03 13.29
CA ILE A 21 -17.00 0.77 12.38
C ILE A 21 -15.69 1.05 13.11
N GLY A 22 -14.83 0.06 13.18
CA GLY A 22 -13.47 0.24 13.70
C GLY A 22 -12.53 0.75 12.60
N GLY A 23 -11.62 1.63 12.95
CA GLY A 23 -10.48 1.92 12.08
C GLY A 23 -9.61 0.67 11.97
N PHE A 24 -9.46 0.14 10.76
CA PHE A 24 -8.58 -1.02 10.47
C PHE A 24 -7.08 -0.67 10.58
N ARG A 25 -6.76 0.58 10.83
CA ARG A 25 -5.39 1.10 10.86
C ARG A 25 -4.95 1.36 12.30
N ALA A 26 -4.31 0.36 12.91
CA ALA A 26 -3.43 0.67 14.03
C ALA A 26 -2.20 1.42 13.47
N GLY A 27 -2.01 2.66 13.87
CA GLY A 27 -0.76 3.38 13.56
C GLY A 27 0.43 2.69 14.24
N THR A 28 1.63 2.91 13.71
CA THR A 28 2.87 2.33 14.29
C THR A 28 3.03 2.65 15.77
N GLN A 29 2.56 3.82 16.22
CA GLN A 29 2.56 4.20 17.63
C GLN A 29 1.66 3.28 18.47
N GLN A 30 0.44 2.99 18.02
CA GLN A 30 -0.47 2.10 18.73
C GLN A 30 0.08 0.67 18.78
N ILE A 31 0.73 0.22 17.70
CA ILE A 31 1.38 -1.10 17.66
C ILE A 31 2.54 -1.13 18.65
N GLU A 32 3.37 -0.08 18.69
CA GLU A 32 4.46 0.05 19.67
C GLU A 32 3.96 -0.05 21.10
N GLU A 33 2.88 0.68 21.45
CA GLU A 33 2.27 0.66 22.78
C GLU A 33 1.72 -0.73 23.14
N LEU A 34 1.06 -1.41 22.19
CA LEU A 34 0.58 -2.78 22.39
C LEU A 34 1.73 -3.76 22.59
N VAL A 35 2.77 -3.68 21.76
CA VAL A 35 3.97 -4.54 21.90
C VAL A 35 4.65 -4.34 23.24
N LYS A 36 4.82 -3.09 23.70
CA LYS A 36 5.38 -2.79 25.03
C LYS A 36 4.53 -3.35 26.18
N LYS A 37 3.22 -3.37 26.00
CA LYS A 37 2.28 -3.95 26.99
C LYS A 37 2.38 -5.47 27.05
N GLU A 38 2.41 -6.13 25.89
CA GLU A 38 2.48 -7.59 25.79
C GLU A 38 3.88 -8.14 26.14
N PHE A 39 4.92 -7.37 25.83
CA PHE A 39 6.32 -7.74 26.09
C PHE A 39 7.03 -6.68 26.93
N PRO A 40 6.70 -6.54 28.24
CA PRO A 40 7.19 -5.45 29.09
C PRO A 40 8.70 -5.48 29.34
N GLN A 41 9.35 -6.60 29.10
CA GLN A 41 10.82 -6.75 29.23
C GLN A 41 11.57 -6.44 27.91
N ALA A 42 10.86 -6.32 26.78
CA ALA A 42 11.49 -6.10 25.48
C ALA A 42 11.80 -4.62 25.26
N ARG A 43 12.96 -4.35 24.70
CA ARG A 43 13.34 -3.03 24.19
C ARG A 43 12.74 -2.84 22.81
N VAL A 44 11.81 -1.91 22.67
CA VAL A 44 11.06 -1.69 21.45
C VAL A 44 11.50 -0.38 20.80
N LEU A 45 11.90 -0.44 19.52
CA LEU A 45 12.14 0.72 18.67
C LEU A 45 11.01 0.88 17.65
N ARG A 46 10.70 2.13 17.32
CA ARG A 46 9.74 2.47 16.27
C ARG A 46 10.42 3.25 15.14
N MET A 47 10.08 2.88 13.91
CA MET A 47 10.57 3.51 12.69
C MET A 47 9.43 3.82 11.72
N ASP A 48 9.07 5.08 11.62
CA ASP A 48 8.07 5.62 10.69
C ASP A 48 8.47 7.01 10.19
N LEU A 49 7.60 7.65 9.39
CA LEU A 49 7.86 9.00 8.86
C LEU A 49 8.07 10.04 9.96
N ASP A 50 7.40 9.89 11.11
CA ASP A 50 7.51 10.87 12.20
C ASP A 50 8.83 10.72 12.95
N THR A 51 9.29 9.49 13.17
CA THR A 51 10.57 9.20 13.85
C THR A 51 11.78 9.39 12.94
N THR A 52 11.58 9.40 11.61
CA THR A 52 12.65 9.47 10.60
C THR A 52 12.66 10.76 9.80
N ARG A 53 12.08 11.86 10.30
CA ARG A 53 12.09 13.17 9.63
C ARG A 53 13.49 13.70 9.32
N SER A 54 14.49 13.33 10.11
CA SER A 54 15.89 13.61 9.83
C SER A 54 16.58 12.36 9.27
N LYS A 55 17.51 12.53 8.33
CA LYS A 55 18.34 11.45 7.80
C LYS A 55 19.12 10.73 8.90
N GLU A 56 19.60 11.48 9.88
CA GLU A 56 20.29 10.92 11.05
C GLU A 56 19.38 10.07 11.94
N GLY A 57 18.07 10.38 12.06
CA GLY A 57 17.12 9.62 12.83
C GLY A 57 16.92 8.20 12.27
N HIS A 58 16.86 8.10 10.95
CA HIS A 58 16.74 6.82 10.25
C HIS A 58 17.97 5.93 10.50
N GLU A 59 19.17 6.45 10.28
CA GLU A 59 20.43 5.71 10.46
C GLU A 59 20.65 5.29 11.92
N LYS A 60 20.30 6.16 12.89
CA LYS A 60 20.42 5.84 14.32
C LYS A 60 19.54 4.66 14.74
N ILE A 61 18.27 4.66 14.34
CA ILE A 61 17.32 3.58 14.67
C ILE A 61 17.82 2.25 14.10
N LEU A 62 18.27 2.25 12.86
CA LEU A 62 18.73 1.03 12.19
C LEU A 62 20.05 0.51 12.79
N SER A 63 20.98 1.42 13.10
CA SER A 63 22.24 1.06 13.77
C SER A 63 21.99 0.49 15.17
N ALA A 64 21.12 1.09 15.95
CA ALA A 64 20.75 0.59 17.28
C ALA A 64 20.13 -0.81 17.20
N PHE A 65 19.24 -1.06 16.23
CA PHE A 65 18.66 -2.38 16.03
C PHE A 65 19.69 -3.41 15.53
N ALA A 66 20.57 -3.01 14.61
CA ALA A 66 21.65 -3.86 14.12
C ALA A 66 22.67 -4.24 15.21
N ASN A 67 22.92 -3.33 16.16
CA ASN A 67 23.79 -3.53 17.32
C ASN A 67 23.10 -4.27 18.49
N GLU A 68 21.89 -4.79 18.28
CA GLU A 68 21.11 -5.51 19.31
C GLU A 68 20.78 -4.64 20.55
N GLU A 69 20.69 -3.31 20.36
CA GLU A 69 20.27 -2.38 21.41
C GLU A 69 18.76 -2.42 21.63
N ALA A 70 18.00 -3.08 20.73
CA ALA A 70 16.60 -3.34 20.84
C ALA A 70 16.26 -4.77 20.39
N ASP A 71 15.16 -5.29 20.97
CA ASP A 71 14.70 -6.66 20.75
C ASP A 71 13.60 -6.70 19.67
N ILE A 72 12.83 -5.61 19.54
CA ILE A 72 11.73 -5.50 18.59
C ILE A 72 11.80 -4.16 17.84
N LEU A 73 11.71 -4.24 16.51
CA LEU A 73 11.58 -3.06 15.64
C LEU A 73 10.17 -3.03 15.04
N VAL A 74 9.40 -2.01 15.38
CA VAL A 74 8.06 -1.75 14.81
C VAL A 74 8.16 -0.68 13.75
N GLY A 75 7.58 -0.92 12.57
CA GLY A 75 7.61 0.11 11.53
C GLY A 75 6.74 -0.20 10.33
N THR A 76 6.82 0.66 9.34
CA THR A 76 6.15 0.50 8.05
C THR A 76 7.05 -0.26 7.08
N GLN A 77 6.63 -0.37 5.82
CA GLN A 77 7.44 -0.96 4.75
C GLN A 77 8.88 -0.40 4.61
N MET A 78 9.18 0.73 5.26
CA MET A 78 10.51 1.34 5.25
C MET A 78 11.58 0.44 5.87
N ILE A 79 11.22 -0.34 6.91
CA ILE A 79 12.15 -1.25 7.60
C ILE A 79 12.56 -2.46 6.74
N VAL A 80 11.79 -2.75 5.69
CA VAL A 80 12.02 -3.93 4.84
C VAL A 80 13.07 -3.65 3.76
N LYS A 81 13.30 -2.38 3.42
CA LYS A 81 14.18 -1.98 2.30
C LYS A 81 15.62 -1.74 2.75
N GLY A 82 16.57 -2.38 2.09
CA GLY A 82 17.98 -1.99 2.09
C GLY A 82 18.81 -2.37 3.31
N HIS A 83 18.26 -3.02 4.33
CA HIS A 83 19.00 -3.36 5.56
C HIS A 83 19.07 -4.87 5.76
N ASP A 84 20.20 -5.32 6.32
CA ASP A 84 20.41 -6.71 6.68
C ASP A 84 20.54 -6.86 8.20
N PHE A 85 19.66 -7.69 8.77
CA PHE A 85 19.61 -7.98 10.20
C PHE A 85 19.74 -9.50 10.40
N PRO A 86 20.95 -10.04 10.49
CA PRO A 86 21.17 -11.50 10.50
C PRO A 86 20.55 -12.19 11.73
N ASN A 87 20.33 -11.45 12.82
CA ASN A 87 19.79 -11.99 14.07
C ASN A 87 18.25 -11.93 14.17
N VAL A 88 17.56 -11.44 13.14
CA VAL A 88 16.10 -11.44 13.09
C VAL A 88 15.58 -12.86 12.87
N THR A 89 14.88 -13.37 13.86
CA THR A 89 14.28 -14.71 13.86
C THR A 89 12.78 -14.72 13.57
N LEU A 90 12.11 -13.58 13.79
CA LEU A 90 10.66 -13.45 13.55
C LEU A 90 10.35 -12.15 12.79
N VAL A 91 9.54 -12.26 11.76
CA VAL A 91 8.94 -11.12 11.06
C VAL A 91 7.43 -11.24 11.11
N GLY A 92 6.76 -10.26 11.73
CA GLY A 92 5.31 -10.14 11.72
C GLY A 92 4.85 -9.10 10.72
N VAL A 93 4.00 -9.49 9.77
CA VAL A 93 3.33 -8.56 8.85
C VAL A 93 1.89 -8.39 9.30
N LEU A 94 1.55 -7.19 9.74
CA LEU A 94 0.21 -6.85 10.19
C LEU A 94 -0.61 -6.25 9.03
N ALA A 95 -1.87 -6.69 8.91
CA ALA A 95 -2.82 -6.13 7.95
C ALA A 95 -2.29 -6.11 6.50
N ALA A 96 -1.84 -7.25 5.98
CA ALA A 96 -1.33 -7.41 4.60
C ALA A 96 -2.36 -6.94 3.55
N ASP A 97 -3.66 -7.01 3.88
CA ASP A 97 -4.77 -6.56 3.04
C ASP A 97 -4.75 -5.06 2.70
N MET A 98 -4.08 -4.23 3.49
CA MET A 98 -4.02 -2.79 3.23
C MET A 98 -3.35 -2.46 1.89
N SER A 99 -2.34 -3.23 1.49
CA SER A 99 -1.71 -3.08 0.18
C SER A 99 -2.52 -3.74 -0.92
N LEU A 100 -3.21 -4.83 -0.60
CA LEU A 100 -4.00 -5.61 -1.54
C LEU A 100 -5.23 -4.85 -2.06
N TYR A 101 -5.91 -4.10 -1.18
CA TYR A 101 -7.11 -3.34 -1.52
C TYR A 101 -6.84 -1.86 -1.83
N SER A 102 -5.64 -1.53 -2.29
CA SER A 102 -5.37 -0.20 -2.84
C SER A 102 -6.02 -0.04 -4.23
N ASP A 103 -6.44 1.19 -4.54
CA ASP A 103 -7.06 1.53 -5.83
C ASP A 103 -5.99 1.65 -6.95
N ASP A 104 -5.32 0.53 -7.24
CA ASP A 104 -4.28 0.42 -8.27
C ASP A 104 -4.26 -1.02 -8.80
N PHE A 105 -4.24 -1.19 -10.13
CA PHE A 105 -4.19 -2.52 -10.75
C PHE A 105 -2.95 -3.34 -10.35
N ARG A 106 -1.90 -2.71 -9.83
CA ARG A 106 -0.68 -3.36 -9.32
C ARG A 106 -0.75 -3.70 -7.83
N SER A 107 -1.91 -3.62 -7.21
CA SER A 107 -2.04 -3.84 -5.75
C SER A 107 -1.60 -5.25 -5.34
N ALA A 108 -1.95 -6.27 -6.12
CA ALA A 108 -1.55 -7.65 -5.89
C ALA A 108 -0.04 -7.85 -6.06
N GLU A 109 0.55 -7.28 -7.11
CA GLU A 109 2.00 -7.28 -7.34
C GLU A 109 2.77 -6.61 -6.19
N ARG A 110 2.35 -5.41 -5.79
CA ARG A 110 2.97 -4.71 -4.66
C ARG A 110 2.86 -5.50 -3.35
N THR A 111 1.72 -6.15 -3.13
CA THR A 111 1.52 -7.00 -1.95
C THR A 111 2.49 -8.19 -1.97
N PHE A 112 2.58 -8.89 -3.09
CA PHE A 112 3.54 -9.98 -3.27
C PHE A 112 4.98 -9.51 -3.01
N GLU A 113 5.40 -8.40 -3.62
CA GLU A 113 6.75 -7.83 -3.45
C GLU A 113 7.04 -7.49 -1.98
N LEU A 114 6.12 -6.80 -1.30
CA LEU A 114 6.30 -6.40 0.10
C LEU A 114 6.40 -7.61 1.02
N LEU A 115 5.53 -8.61 0.84
CA LEU A 115 5.52 -9.82 1.64
C LEU A 115 6.78 -10.66 1.41
N THR A 116 7.21 -10.82 0.16
CA THR A 116 8.44 -11.55 -0.20
C THR A 116 9.68 -10.83 0.36
N GLN A 117 9.74 -9.50 0.27
CA GLN A 117 10.82 -8.72 0.87
C GLN A 117 10.85 -8.87 2.40
N ALA A 118 9.69 -8.82 3.06
CA ALA A 118 9.58 -9.02 4.49
C ALA A 118 10.00 -10.44 4.89
N ALA A 119 9.54 -11.46 4.18
CA ALA A 119 9.92 -12.84 4.40
C ALA A 119 11.43 -13.06 4.26
N GLY A 120 12.06 -12.39 3.30
CA GLY A 120 13.51 -12.43 3.10
C GLY A 120 14.34 -11.78 4.22
N ARG A 121 13.73 -11.21 5.26
CA ARG A 121 14.44 -10.62 6.41
C ARG A 121 14.64 -11.59 7.57
N ALA A 122 13.78 -12.60 7.71
CA ALA A 122 13.89 -13.59 8.75
C ALA A 122 14.93 -14.68 8.40
N GLY A 123 15.71 -15.12 9.38
CA GLY A 123 16.54 -16.32 9.25
C GLY A 123 17.79 -16.19 8.37
N ARG A 124 18.35 -15.01 8.23
CA ARG A 124 19.62 -14.80 7.49
C ARG A 124 20.88 -15.22 8.27
N GLY A 125 20.75 -15.40 9.56
CA GLY A 125 21.83 -15.85 10.42
C GLY A 125 21.82 -17.36 10.66
N ALA A 126 22.46 -17.80 11.74
CA ALA A 126 22.52 -19.20 12.13
C ALA A 126 21.18 -19.78 12.64
N LYS A 127 20.24 -18.91 13.01
CA LYS A 127 18.92 -19.32 13.53
C LYS A 127 17.90 -19.34 12.40
N LYS A 128 17.01 -20.33 12.43
CA LYS A 128 15.87 -20.42 11.49
C LYS A 128 14.92 -19.22 11.71
N GLY A 129 14.54 -18.57 10.64
CA GLY A 129 13.56 -17.49 10.66
C GLY A 129 12.14 -17.99 10.48
N GLU A 130 11.20 -17.26 11.07
CA GLU A 130 9.78 -17.47 10.91
C GLU A 130 9.11 -16.17 10.43
N VAL A 131 8.08 -16.30 9.60
CA VAL A 131 7.29 -15.15 9.11
C VAL A 131 5.82 -15.42 9.36
N VAL A 132 5.17 -14.49 10.04
CA VAL A 132 3.73 -14.54 10.32
C VAL A 132 3.05 -13.42 9.55
N ILE A 133 2.12 -13.78 8.68
CA ILE A 133 1.34 -12.81 7.87
C ILE A 133 -0.09 -12.79 8.38
N GLN A 134 -0.52 -11.66 8.92
CA GLN A 134 -1.90 -11.42 9.32
C GLN A 134 -2.70 -10.87 8.14
N THR A 135 -3.79 -11.55 7.77
CA THR A 135 -4.64 -11.18 6.63
C THR A 135 -6.06 -11.68 6.82
N TYR A 136 -7.03 -11.00 6.23
CA TYR A 136 -8.42 -11.47 6.08
C TYR A 136 -8.66 -12.25 4.79
N SER A 137 -7.67 -12.24 3.89
CA SER A 137 -7.76 -12.89 2.57
C SER A 137 -6.63 -13.91 2.37
N PRO A 138 -6.49 -14.92 3.26
CA PRO A 138 -5.39 -15.88 3.20
C PRO A 138 -5.37 -16.70 1.90
N GLU A 139 -6.52 -16.81 1.23
CA GLU A 139 -6.66 -17.54 -0.04
C GLU A 139 -6.22 -16.73 -1.26
N HIS A 140 -5.92 -15.43 -1.10
CA HIS A 140 -5.52 -14.60 -2.24
C HIS A 140 -4.17 -15.07 -2.79
N TYR A 141 -4.09 -15.23 -4.13
CA TYR A 141 -2.90 -15.79 -4.79
C TYR A 141 -1.61 -15.04 -4.44
N SER A 142 -1.62 -13.70 -4.35
CA SER A 142 -0.42 -12.93 -3.99
C SER A 142 0.09 -13.23 -2.59
N ILE A 143 -0.80 -13.56 -1.63
CA ILE A 143 -0.44 -13.90 -0.26
C ILE A 143 0.10 -15.33 -0.20
N GLN A 144 -0.60 -16.27 -0.84
CA GLN A 144 -0.19 -17.68 -0.86
C GLN A 144 1.16 -17.89 -1.55
N THR A 145 1.36 -17.23 -2.70
CA THR A 145 2.61 -17.35 -3.45
C THR A 145 3.76 -16.63 -2.75
N ALA A 146 3.51 -15.47 -2.10
CA ALA A 146 4.51 -14.81 -1.27
C ALA A 146 4.94 -15.65 -0.07
N ALA A 147 4.00 -16.33 0.60
CA ALA A 147 4.30 -17.23 1.72
C ALA A 147 5.20 -18.42 1.32
N ARG A 148 5.11 -18.85 0.05
CA ARG A 148 5.98 -19.89 -0.51
C ARG A 148 7.21 -19.32 -1.24
N GLN A 149 7.31 -18.01 -1.38
CA GLN A 149 8.32 -17.31 -2.20
C GLN A 149 8.33 -17.79 -3.66
N ASP A 150 7.15 -18.16 -4.16
CA ASP A 150 6.96 -18.71 -5.51
C ASP A 150 6.58 -17.61 -6.50
N TYR A 151 7.62 -16.95 -7.05
CA TYR A 151 7.44 -15.91 -8.07
C TYR A 151 6.78 -16.46 -9.34
N GLN A 152 7.10 -17.66 -9.76
CA GLN A 152 6.58 -18.21 -11.01
C GLN A 152 5.06 -18.46 -10.93
N ALA A 153 4.59 -19.02 -9.82
CA ALA A 153 3.16 -19.16 -9.58
C ALA A 153 2.46 -17.82 -9.49
N PHE A 154 3.05 -16.84 -8.77
CA PHE A 154 2.52 -15.48 -8.72
C PHE A 154 2.40 -14.87 -10.12
N TYR A 155 3.47 -14.93 -10.92
CA TYR A 155 3.50 -14.36 -12.27
C TYR A 155 2.40 -14.93 -13.16
N THR A 156 2.18 -16.24 -13.09
CA THR A 156 1.15 -16.91 -13.90
C THR A 156 -0.25 -16.40 -13.54
N GLU A 157 -0.59 -16.36 -12.25
CA GLU A 157 -1.91 -15.88 -11.79
C GLU A 157 -2.11 -14.37 -12.09
N GLU A 158 -1.09 -13.56 -11.82
CA GLU A 158 -1.14 -12.12 -12.10
C GLU A 158 -1.31 -11.83 -13.58
N MET A 159 -0.59 -12.53 -14.46
CA MET A 159 -0.70 -12.33 -15.91
C MET A 159 -2.06 -12.76 -16.44
N ASN A 160 -2.61 -13.87 -15.98
CA ASN A 160 -3.97 -14.30 -16.32
C ASN A 160 -5.01 -13.23 -15.95
N TYR A 161 -4.86 -12.63 -14.74
CA TYR A 161 -5.72 -11.55 -14.30
C TYR A 161 -5.58 -10.30 -15.19
N ARG A 162 -4.36 -9.90 -15.52
CA ARG A 162 -4.09 -8.71 -16.36
C ARG A 162 -4.59 -8.88 -17.79
N GLU A 163 -4.45 -10.06 -18.37
CA GLU A 163 -5.02 -10.37 -19.69
C GLU A 163 -6.55 -10.29 -19.67
N LEU A 164 -7.19 -10.87 -18.65
CA LEU A 164 -8.64 -10.83 -18.51
C LEU A 164 -9.18 -9.40 -18.35
N MET A 165 -8.47 -8.56 -17.58
CA MET A 165 -8.89 -7.20 -17.24
C MET A 165 -8.38 -6.14 -18.22
N GLY A 166 -7.55 -6.49 -19.20
CA GLY A 166 -6.93 -5.54 -20.12
C GLY A 166 -5.93 -4.60 -19.45
N TYR A 167 -5.16 -5.09 -18.46
CA TYR A 167 -4.15 -4.29 -17.76
C TYR A 167 -2.74 -4.50 -18.32
N PRO A 168 -1.86 -3.50 -18.18
CA PRO A 168 -0.44 -3.66 -18.50
C PRO A 168 0.21 -4.80 -17.70
N PRO A 169 1.16 -5.56 -18.28
CA PRO A 169 1.74 -5.41 -19.61
C PRO A 169 0.99 -6.16 -20.72
N ALA A 170 -0.12 -6.87 -20.40
CA ALA A 170 -0.90 -7.60 -21.40
C ALA A 170 -1.53 -6.66 -22.42
N GLU A 171 -2.01 -5.49 -21.96
CA GLU A 171 -2.52 -4.41 -22.80
C GLU A 171 -1.84 -3.08 -22.45
N HIS A 172 -2.11 -2.04 -23.20
CA HIS A 172 -1.55 -0.70 -22.98
C HIS A 172 -2.60 0.22 -22.34
N LEU A 173 -2.23 0.86 -21.25
CA LEU A 173 -3.08 1.83 -20.55
C LEU A 173 -2.41 3.21 -20.57
N MET A 174 -3.17 4.24 -20.97
CA MET A 174 -2.75 5.63 -20.87
C MET A 174 -3.73 6.39 -20.01
N ALA A 175 -3.23 7.09 -18.99
CA ALA A 175 -4.03 7.96 -18.14
C ALA A 175 -3.75 9.43 -18.46
N VAL A 176 -4.79 10.19 -18.76
CA VAL A 176 -4.72 11.65 -18.95
C VAL A 176 -5.36 12.32 -17.75
N LEU A 177 -4.53 12.85 -16.86
CA LEU A 177 -4.96 13.59 -15.67
C LEU A 177 -5.05 15.08 -16.02
N VAL A 178 -6.23 15.67 -15.79
CA VAL A 178 -6.46 17.11 -15.95
C VAL A 178 -6.80 17.70 -14.58
N ALA A 179 -6.29 18.88 -14.31
CA ALA A 179 -6.50 19.61 -13.06
C ALA A 179 -6.93 21.05 -13.36
N CYS A 180 -7.90 21.58 -12.59
CA CYS A 180 -8.41 22.93 -12.71
C CYS A 180 -8.97 23.43 -11.37
N GLU A 181 -8.82 24.72 -11.08
CA GLU A 181 -9.45 25.35 -9.90
C GLU A 181 -10.97 25.48 -10.06
N ASP A 182 -11.44 25.64 -11.30
CA ASP A 182 -12.87 25.71 -11.63
C ASP A 182 -13.38 24.30 -12.01
N GLU A 183 -14.22 23.73 -11.16
CA GLU A 183 -14.80 22.40 -11.36
C GLU A 183 -15.69 22.33 -12.62
N ALA A 184 -16.47 23.39 -12.90
CA ALA A 184 -17.37 23.41 -14.06
C ALA A 184 -16.59 23.49 -15.38
N LEU A 185 -15.47 24.22 -15.37
CA LEU A 185 -14.55 24.28 -16.50
C LEU A 185 -13.85 22.95 -16.72
N LEU A 186 -13.43 22.28 -15.62
CA LEU A 186 -12.84 20.94 -15.67
C LEU A 186 -13.80 19.92 -16.30
N GLU A 187 -15.06 19.91 -15.87
CA GLU A 187 -16.07 19.01 -16.44
C GLU A 187 -16.26 19.22 -17.95
N LYS A 188 -16.40 20.47 -18.37
CA LYS A 188 -16.52 20.81 -19.81
C LYS A 188 -15.28 20.39 -20.60
N GLY A 189 -14.10 20.66 -20.06
CA GLY A 189 -12.81 20.30 -20.70
C GLY A 189 -12.65 18.80 -20.83
N MET A 190 -13.00 18.04 -19.79
CA MET A 190 -12.92 16.57 -19.80
C MET A 190 -13.94 15.94 -20.75
N HIS A 191 -15.15 16.51 -20.83
CA HIS A 191 -16.15 16.06 -21.81
C HIS A 191 -15.66 16.29 -23.25
N TYR A 192 -15.11 17.47 -23.53
CA TYR A 192 -14.52 17.77 -24.83
C TYR A 192 -13.36 16.81 -25.16
N LEU A 193 -12.46 16.60 -24.23
CA LEU A 193 -11.31 15.71 -24.40
C LEU A 193 -11.76 14.27 -24.70
N LYS A 194 -12.79 13.78 -24.00
CA LYS A 194 -13.39 12.46 -24.25
C LYS A 194 -13.90 12.36 -25.70
N LEU A 195 -14.72 13.33 -26.12
CA LEU A 195 -15.29 13.32 -27.47
C LEU A 195 -14.20 13.40 -28.56
N TYR A 196 -13.18 14.22 -28.31
CA TYR A 196 -12.05 14.33 -29.21
C TYR A 196 -11.27 13.00 -29.29
N ALA A 197 -10.94 12.39 -28.14
CA ALA A 197 -10.27 11.11 -28.09
C ALA A 197 -11.07 10.02 -28.85
N MET A 198 -12.37 9.90 -28.58
CA MET A 198 -13.26 8.96 -29.27
C MET A 198 -13.29 9.19 -30.78
N ARG A 199 -13.24 10.47 -31.23
CA ARG A 199 -13.23 10.82 -32.65
C ARG A 199 -11.96 10.37 -33.35
N ILE A 200 -10.78 10.63 -32.76
CA ILE A 200 -9.48 10.28 -33.36
C ILE A 200 -9.17 8.80 -33.31
N THR A 201 -9.79 8.06 -32.37
CA THR A 201 -9.59 6.62 -32.17
C THR A 201 -10.67 5.76 -32.83
N LYS A 202 -11.67 6.36 -33.51
CA LYS A 202 -12.86 5.68 -34.05
C LYS A 202 -12.57 4.41 -34.87
N ASN A 203 -11.43 4.37 -35.57
CA ASN A 203 -11.03 3.24 -36.41
C ASN A 203 -9.84 2.46 -35.82
N ARG A 204 -9.58 2.59 -34.53
CA ARG A 204 -8.48 1.93 -33.83
C ARG A 204 -9.03 1.07 -32.71
N LYS A 205 -8.26 0.04 -32.32
CA LYS A 205 -8.58 -0.78 -31.13
C LYS A 205 -8.20 -0.01 -29.85
N VAL A 206 -8.89 1.11 -29.60
CA VAL A 206 -8.66 1.96 -28.42
C VAL A 206 -10.01 2.16 -27.74
N GLN A 207 -10.07 1.88 -26.47
CA GLN A 207 -11.22 2.15 -25.60
C GLN A 207 -10.94 3.42 -24.82
N VAL A 208 -11.92 4.33 -24.76
CA VAL A 208 -11.83 5.56 -23.98
C VAL A 208 -12.76 5.44 -22.77
N ILE A 209 -12.18 5.40 -21.57
CA ILE A 209 -12.90 5.18 -20.30
C ILE A 209 -12.84 6.45 -19.46
N GLY A 210 -13.95 6.85 -18.91
CA GLY A 210 -14.08 8.06 -18.08
C GLY A 210 -14.92 9.14 -18.75
N PRO A 211 -14.83 10.42 -18.31
CA PRO A 211 -13.98 10.90 -17.20
C PRO A 211 -14.39 10.33 -15.84
N ALA A 212 -13.40 10.10 -14.97
CA ALA A 212 -13.60 9.62 -13.62
C ALA A 212 -12.82 10.48 -12.61
N ALA A 213 -13.23 10.44 -11.35
CA ALA A 213 -12.45 11.01 -10.28
C ALA A 213 -11.24 10.10 -10.00
N PRO A 214 -10.02 10.61 -9.90
CA PRO A 214 -8.88 9.84 -9.40
C PRO A 214 -9.04 9.59 -7.89
N ALA A 215 -8.21 8.71 -7.31
CA ALA A 215 -8.21 8.40 -5.87
C ALA A 215 -8.16 9.66 -4.98
N VAL A 216 -7.52 10.73 -5.44
CA VAL A 216 -7.54 12.05 -4.81
C VAL A 216 -8.12 13.06 -5.81
N GLY A 217 -9.42 13.31 -5.71
CA GLY A 217 -10.18 14.15 -6.63
C GLY A 217 -9.92 15.66 -6.48
N LYS A 218 -9.40 16.11 -5.33
CA LYS A 218 -9.11 17.53 -5.06
C LYS A 218 -7.85 17.67 -4.21
N VAL A 219 -6.93 18.57 -4.59
CA VAL A 219 -5.71 18.89 -3.85
C VAL A 219 -5.51 20.40 -3.83
N LYS A 220 -5.43 21.02 -2.64
CA LYS A 220 -5.24 22.48 -2.47
C LYS A 220 -6.17 23.31 -3.35
N ASP A 221 -7.48 23.00 -3.26
CA ASP A 221 -8.56 23.61 -4.04
C ASP A 221 -8.50 23.44 -5.57
N VAL A 222 -7.61 22.60 -6.07
CA VAL A 222 -7.53 22.20 -7.47
C VAL A 222 -8.25 20.87 -7.67
N TYR A 223 -9.32 20.86 -8.45
CA TYR A 223 -10.08 19.67 -8.84
C TYR A 223 -9.33 18.86 -9.89
N ARG A 224 -9.51 17.57 -9.86
CA ARG A 224 -8.78 16.63 -10.71
C ARG A 224 -9.71 15.58 -11.29
N LYS A 225 -9.54 15.29 -12.59
CA LYS A 225 -10.23 14.20 -13.30
C LYS A 225 -9.27 13.44 -14.18
N VAL A 226 -9.60 12.19 -14.45
CA VAL A 226 -8.79 11.30 -15.28
C VAL A 226 -9.62 10.69 -16.40
N LEU A 227 -8.99 10.55 -17.55
CA LEU A 227 -9.49 9.79 -18.70
C LEU A 227 -8.47 8.69 -18.99
N TYR A 228 -8.94 7.48 -19.21
CA TYR A 228 -8.12 6.33 -19.58
C TYR A 228 -8.38 5.95 -21.03
#